data_a01be6d2fe2d5fef9908c69dba17705f
#
_entry.id   a01be6d2fe2d5fef9908c69dba17705f
#
_cell.length_a   1.000
_cell.length_b   1.000
_cell.length_c   1.000
_cell.angle_alpha   90.00
_cell.angle_beta   90.00
_cell.angle_gamma   90.00
#
_symmetry.space_group_name_H-M   'P 1'
#
loop_
_entity.id
_entity.type
_entity.pdbx_description
1 polymer ?
#
loop_
_entity_poly.entity_id
_entity_poly.type
_entity_poly.pdbx_seq_one_letter_code
_entity_poly.pdbx_strand_id
1 'polypeptide(L)'
;MYQDLLDKKKTLAVIGLGYVGLPIALEFAKKIKVIGFDINAERVDMMRRGIDPSQELGPEAFENCDIEFTNDIDVLKKACFYIVAVPTPVDEHNVPDLVPVQRASETIGKVLKKGDYVVFESTVYPGCTEEDCVPIIEKISGLKRSEEHT
;
A
#
# COMPACT_ATOMS: atom_id res chain seq x y z
N MET A 1 -2.74 -8.65 16.47
CA MET A 1 -2.64 -8.32 15.00
C MET A 1 -1.54 -9.11 14.30
N TYR A 2 -0.30 -9.01 14.79
CA TYR A 2 0.84 -9.68 14.14
C TYR A 2 0.65 -11.19 14.00
N GLN A 3 0.20 -11.84 15.06
CA GLN A 3 -0.04 -13.29 15.03
C GLN A 3 -1.13 -13.67 14.01
N ASP A 4 -2.17 -12.85 13.89
CA ASP A 4 -3.24 -13.10 12.90
C ASP A 4 -2.72 -13.00 11.48
N LEU A 5 -1.75 -12.11 11.23
CA LEU A 5 -1.10 -12.00 9.91
C LEU A 5 -0.25 -13.24 9.63
N LEU A 6 0.53 -13.72 10.60
CA LEU A 6 1.34 -14.93 10.45
C LEU A 6 0.48 -16.17 10.23
N ASP A 7 -0.66 -16.26 10.89
CA ASP A 7 -1.60 -17.38 10.76
C ASP A 7 -2.48 -17.24 9.51
N LYS A 8 -2.29 -16.19 8.72
CA LYS A 8 -3.06 -15.88 7.51
C LYS A 8 -4.55 -15.70 7.76
N LYS A 9 -4.93 -15.38 8.98
CA LYS A 9 -6.32 -15.05 9.34
C LYS A 9 -6.69 -13.64 8.91
N LYS A 10 -5.68 -12.75 8.79
CA LYS A 10 -5.83 -11.38 8.32
C LYS A 10 -4.83 -11.14 7.20
N THR A 11 -5.12 -10.15 6.37
CA THR A 11 -4.33 -9.85 5.17
C THR A 11 -3.72 -8.46 5.28
N LEU A 12 -2.48 -8.35 4.83
CA LEU A 12 -1.77 -7.08 4.71
C LEU A 12 -1.85 -6.60 3.26
N ALA A 13 -2.09 -5.31 3.06
CA ALA A 13 -2.07 -4.71 1.73
C ALA A 13 -0.92 -3.72 1.62
N VAL A 14 -0.26 -3.72 0.47
CA VAL A 14 0.75 -2.72 0.11
C VAL A 14 0.20 -1.92 -1.06
N ILE A 15 0.11 -0.61 -0.90
CA ILE A 15 -0.42 0.31 -1.91
C ILE A 15 0.74 1.06 -2.54
N GLY A 16 0.93 0.87 -3.84
CA GLY A 16 2.06 1.40 -4.58
C GLY A 16 3.19 0.37 -4.68
N LEU A 17 3.40 -0.18 -5.87
CA LEU A 17 4.34 -1.28 -6.09
C LEU A 17 5.52 -0.85 -6.96
N GLY A 18 6.13 0.27 -6.58
CA GLY A 18 7.35 0.76 -7.20
C GLY A 18 8.61 0.25 -6.48
N TYR A 19 9.66 1.08 -6.48
CA TYR A 19 10.95 0.71 -5.89
C TYR A 19 10.89 0.33 -4.43
N VAL A 20 9.98 0.95 -3.67
CA VAL A 20 9.86 0.71 -2.23
C VAL A 20 8.80 -0.34 -1.95
N GLY A 21 7.63 -0.20 -2.57
CA GLY A 21 6.47 -1.02 -2.27
C GLY A 21 6.58 -2.47 -2.71
N LEU A 22 7.08 -2.72 -3.93
CA LEU A 22 7.19 -4.09 -4.42
C LEU A 22 8.14 -4.95 -3.58
N PRO A 23 9.37 -4.52 -3.27
CA PRO A 23 10.22 -5.30 -2.39
C PRO A 23 9.61 -5.56 -1.00
N ILE A 24 8.95 -4.57 -0.42
CA ILE A 24 8.27 -4.71 0.88
C ILE A 24 7.17 -5.75 0.77
N ALA A 25 6.33 -5.68 -0.27
CA ALA A 25 5.23 -6.61 -0.48
C ALA A 25 5.73 -8.05 -0.61
N LEU A 26 6.76 -8.27 -1.40
CA LEU A 26 7.31 -9.61 -1.62
C LEU A 26 7.96 -10.17 -0.34
N GLU A 27 8.65 -9.33 0.43
CA GLU A 27 9.28 -9.76 1.67
C GLU A 27 8.25 -10.22 2.69
N PHE A 28 7.17 -9.45 2.86
CA PHE A 28 6.07 -9.86 3.75
C PHE A 28 5.34 -11.09 3.23
N ALA A 29 5.20 -11.22 1.92
CA ALA A 29 4.46 -12.33 1.31
C ALA A 29 5.12 -13.69 1.50
N LYS A 30 6.38 -13.72 1.90
CA LYS A 30 7.06 -14.96 2.23
C LYS A 30 6.53 -15.58 3.53
N LYS A 31 5.92 -14.79 4.39
CA LYS A 31 5.46 -15.23 5.71
C LYS A 31 3.96 -15.00 5.95
N ILE A 32 3.38 -13.98 5.33
CA ILE A 32 1.99 -13.60 5.56
C ILE A 32 1.28 -13.46 4.22
N LYS A 33 -0.06 -13.40 4.27
CA LYS A 33 -0.86 -13.20 3.07
C LYS A 33 -0.89 -11.71 2.74
N VAL A 34 -0.54 -11.36 1.50
CA VAL A 34 -0.40 -9.98 1.05
C VAL A 34 -1.26 -9.69 -0.18
N ILE A 35 -1.84 -8.49 -0.23
CA ILE A 35 -2.45 -7.94 -1.42
C ILE A 35 -1.54 -6.80 -1.90
N GLY A 36 -1.03 -6.91 -3.13
CA GLY A 36 -0.24 -5.84 -3.74
C GLY A 36 -1.14 -5.03 -4.67
N PHE A 37 -1.33 -3.76 -4.38
CA PHE A 37 -2.19 -2.87 -5.15
C PHE A 37 -1.40 -1.82 -5.89
N ASP A 38 -1.69 -1.67 -7.17
CA ASP A 38 -1.16 -0.59 -7.99
C ASP A 38 -2.26 -0.15 -8.96
N ILE A 39 -2.37 1.15 -9.21
CA ILE A 39 -3.41 1.68 -10.10
C ILE A 39 -3.14 1.36 -11.57
N ASN A 40 -1.88 1.06 -11.92
CA ASN A 40 -1.48 0.78 -13.29
C ASN A 40 -1.71 -0.69 -13.64
N ALA A 41 -2.69 -0.96 -14.50
CA ALA A 41 -3.08 -2.32 -14.85
C ALA A 41 -1.96 -3.10 -15.58
N GLU A 42 -1.15 -2.42 -16.39
CA GLU A 42 -0.04 -3.07 -17.09
C GLU A 42 1.03 -3.55 -16.12
N ARG A 43 1.35 -2.73 -15.12
CA ARG A 43 2.31 -3.10 -14.08
C ARG A 43 1.79 -4.28 -13.27
N VAL A 44 0.51 -4.26 -12.91
CA VAL A 44 -0.13 -5.36 -12.19
C VAL A 44 -0.02 -6.65 -12.97
N ASP A 45 -0.30 -6.61 -14.28
CA ASP A 45 -0.22 -7.78 -15.14
C ASP A 45 1.21 -8.35 -15.20
N MET A 46 2.22 -7.48 -15.32
CA MET A 46 3.61 -7.89 -15.31
C MET A 46 3.97 -8.60 -14.00
N MET A 47 3.58 -8.02 -12.88
CA MET A 47 3.88 -8.59 -11.56
C MET A 47 3.18 -9.92 -11.33
N ARG A 48 1.96 -10.09 -11.86
CA ARG A 48 1.26 -11.39 -11.83
C ARG A 48 2.03 -12.47 -12.57
N ARG A 49 2.80 -12.09 -13.59
CA ARG A 49 3.65 -12.99 -14.36
C ARG A 49 5.05 -13.18 -13.77
N GLY A 50 5.30 -12.59 -12.60
CA GLY A 50 6.60 -12.68 -11.94
C GLY A 50 7.65 -11.76 -12.55
N ILE A 51 7.23 -10.64 -13.14
CA ILE A 51 8.12 -9.66 -13.77
C ILE A 51 8.06 -8.35 -12.99
N ASP A 52 9.22 -7.87 -12.55
CA ASP A 52 9.33 -6.54 -11.94
C ASP A 52 9.33 -5.47 -13.04
N PRO A 53 8.34 -4.57 -13.08
CA PRO A 53 8.31 -3.51 -14.09
C PRO A 53 9.53 -2.59 -14.07
N SER A 54 10.19 -2.47 -12.90
CA SER A 54 11.40 -1.64 -12.73
C SER A 54 12.68 -2.38 -13.10
N GLN A 55 12.58 -3.69 -13.36
CA GLN A 55 13.72 -4.56 -13.71
C GLN A 55 14.83 -4.59 -12.64
N GLU A 56 14.48 -4.31 -11.38
CA GLU A 56 15.40 -4.36 -10.26
C GLU A 56 15.48 -5.78 -9.65
N LEU A 57 14.36 -6.52 -9.69
CA LEU A 57 14.25 -7.83 -9.08
C LEU A 57 14.07 -8.89 -10.17
N GLY A 58 14.73 -10.03 -9.98
CA GLY A 58 14.56 -11.16 -10.88
C GLY A 58 13.32 -12.00 -10.51
N PRO A 59 12.96 -12.98 -11.38
CA PRO A 59 11.80 -13.84 -11.10
C PRO A 59 11.86 -14.57 -9.79
N GLU A 60 13.06 -14.89 -9.30
CA GLU A 60 13.25 -15.58 -8.03
C GLU A 60 12.72 -14.81 -6.83
N ALA A 61 12.63 -13.48 -6.92
CA ALA A 61 12.08 -12.65 -5.84
C ALA A 61 10.59 -12.89 -5.63
N PHE A 62 9.90 -13.39 -6.64
CA PHE A 62 8.46 -13.68 -6.59
C PHE A 62 8.15 -15.10 -6.11
N GLU A 63 9.17 -15.95 -5.96
CA GLU A 63 8.98 -17.33 -5.53
C GLU A 63 8.59 -17.41 -4.06
N ASN A 64 7.74 -18.38 -3.72
CA ASN A 64 7.30 -18.66 -2.34
C ASN A 64 6.60 -17.45 -1.69
N CYS A 65 5.97 -16.61 -2.50
CA CYS A 65 5.23 -15.45 -2.03
C CYS A 65 3.73 -15.68 -2.11
N ASP A 66 3.03 -15.47 -1.00
CA ASP A 66 1.57 -15.55 -0.93
C ASP A 66 1.01 -14.14 -1.17
N ILE A 67 0.96 -13.74 -2.43
CA ILE A 67 0.58 -12.39 -2.82
C ILE A 67 -0.41 -12.40 -3.99
N GLU A 68 -1.41 -11.53 -3.90
CA GLU A 68 -2.34 -11.26 -4.99
C GLU A 68 -2.09 -9.83 -5.47
N PHE A 69 -1.68 -9.68 -6.72
CA PHE A 69 -1.52 -8.36 -7.35
C PHE A 69 -2.83 -7.92 -7.96
N THR A 70 -3.25 -6.69 -7.71
CA THR A 70 -4.53 -6.18 -8.21
C THR A 70 -4.52 -4.67 -8.42
N ASN A 71 -5.42 -4.19 -9.28
CA ASN A 71 -5.77 -2.78 -9.40
C ASN A 71 -7.23 -2.54 -8.99
N ASP A 72 -7.87 -3.54 -8.38
CA ASP A 72 -9.26 -3.47 -7.96
C ASP A 72 -9.35 -3.04 -6.49
N ILE A 73 -9.96 -1.88 -6.24
CA ILE A 73 -10.13 -1.34 -4.89
C ILE A 73 -10.92 -2.28 -4.00
N ASP A 74 -11.91 -2.99 -4.56
CA ASP A 74 -12.74 -3.88 -3.76
C ASP A 74 -11.97 -5.05 -3.14
N VAL A 75 -10.87 -5.47 -3.78
CA VAL A 75 -10.01 -6.51 -3.23
C VAL A 75 -9.33 -6.04 -1.95
N LEU A 76 -9.04 -4.74 -1.84
CA LEU A 76 -8.42 -4.17 -0.64
C LEU A 76 -9.28 -4.28 0.61
N LYS A 77 -10.58 -4.44 0.47
CA LYS A 77 -11.49 -4.60 1.62
C LYS A 77 -11.19 -5.85 2.44
N LYS A 78 -10.47 -6.80 1.87
CA LYS A 78 -10.05 -8.03 2.56
C LYS A 78 -8.89 -7.79 3.53
N ALA A 79 -8.18 -6.67 3.37
CA ALA A 79 -7.03 -6.36 4.21
C ALA A 79 -7.44 -5.64 5.49
N CYS A 80 -6.59 -5.74 6.50
CA CYS A 80 -6.80 -5.02 7.77
C CYS A 80 -5.57 -4.18 8.14
N PHE A 81 -4.48 -4.34 7.42
CA PHE A 81 -3.25 -3.57 7.63
C PHE A 81 -2.80 -3.05 6.26
N TYR A 82 -2.63 -1.74 6.15
CA TYR A 82 -2.30 -1.08 4.89
C TYR A 82 -0.95 -0.39 5.01
N ILE A 83 -0.05 -0.66 4.07
CA ILE A 83 1.22 0.06 3.93
C ILE A 83 1.14 0.89 2.66
N VAL A 84 1.28 2.20 2.78
CA VAL A 84 1.28 3.11 1.64
C VAL A 84 2.72 3.39 1.25
N ALA A 85 3.10 2.96 0.06
CA ALA A 85 4.46 3.08 -0.46
C ALA A 85 4.50 3.74 -1.84
N VAL A 86 3.57 4.65 -2.10
CA VAL A 86 3.52 5.40 -3.36
C VAL A 86 4.65 6.44 -3.40
N PRO A 87 5.16 6.79 -4.60
CA PRO A 87 6.22 7.79 -4.70
C PRO A 87 5.73 9.19 -4.37
N THR A 88 6.67 10.03 -3.88
CA THR A 88 6.45 11.46 -3.71
C THR A 88 7.51 12.19 -4.54
N PRO A 89 7.34 12.23 -5.88
CA PRO A 89 8.32 12.88 -6.73
C PRO A 89 8.39 14.37 -6.43
N VAL A 90 9.57 14.96 -6.66
CA VAL A 90 9.76 16.41 -6.52
C VAL A 90 9.89 17.03 -7.90
N ASP A 91 9.41 18.26 -8.04
CA ASP A 91 9.56 19.02 -9.28
C ASP A 91 10.94 19.69 -9.36
N GLU A 92 11.17 20.47 -10.41
CA GLU A 92 12.44 21.19 -10.62
C GLU A 92 12.75 22.21 -9.53
N HIS A 93 11.75 22.62 -8.73
CA HIS A 93 11.91 23.53 -7.61
C HIS A 93 12.01 22.80 -6.26
N ASN A 94 12.18 21.49 -6.27
CA ASN A 94 12.21 20.63 -5.08
C ASN A 94 10.89 20.67 -4.27
N VAL A 95 9.77 20.95 -4.93
CA VAL A 95 8.45 20.90 -4.30
C VAL A 95 7.88 19.48 -4.43
N PRO A 96 7.53 18.81 -3.32
CA PRO A 96 6.98 17.47 -3.41
C PRO A 96 5.63 17.44 -4.13
N ASP A 97 5.46 16.46 -5.01
CA ASP A 97 4.16 16.18 -5.61
C ASP A 97 3.40 15.23 -4.69
N LEU A 98 2.38 15.72 -4.02
CA LEU A 98 1.59 14.95 -3.06
C LEU A 98 0.40 14.24 -3.69
N VAL A 99 0.16 14.40 -5.00
CA VAL A 99 -0.98 13.78 -5.67
C VAL A 99 -1.01 12.26 -5.50
N PRO A 100 0.10 11.52 -5.70
CA PRO A 100 0.07 10.07 -5.49
C PRO A 100 -0.31 9.68 -4.06
N VAL A 101 0.21 10.38 -3.06
CA VAL A 101 -0.10 10.11 -1.64
C VAL A 101 -1.56 10.45 -1.35
N GLN A 102 -2.06 11.56 -1.87
CA GLN A 102 -3.46 11.96 -1.70
C GLN A 102 -4.41 10.94 -2.32
N ARG A 103 -4.10 10.45 -3.53
CA ARG A 103 -4.92 9.43 -4.19
C ARG A 103 -4.91 8.11 -3.43
N ALA A 104 -3.75 7.72 -2.90
CA ALA A 104 -3.65 6.52 -2.07
C ALA A 104 -4.49 6.67 -0.80
N SER A 105 -4.47 7.85 -0.19
CA SER A 105 -5.28 8.15 1.00
C SER A 105 -6.77 8.07 0.70
N GLU A 106 -7.21 8.57 -0.46
CA GLU A 106 -8.60 8.45 -0.89
C GLU A 106 -9.00 6.99 -1.09
N THR A 107 -8.13 6.20 -1.70
CA THR A 107 -8.35 4.77 -1.91
C THR A 107 -8.52 4.05 -0.58
N ILE A 108 -7.64 4.32 0.37
CA ILE A 108 -7.72 3.73 1.71
C ILE A 108 -9.01 4.15 2.41
N GLY A 109 -9.38 5.42 2.31
CA GLY A 109 -10.62 5.92 2.92
C GLY A 109 -11.86 5.18 2.47
N LYS A 110 -11.87 4.67 1.23
CA LYS A 110 -13.01 3.92 0.70
C LYS A 110 -13.11 2.50 1.23
N VAL A 111 -12.02 1.94 1.73
CA VAL A 111 -11.96 0.52 2.14
C VAL A 111 -11.67 0.32 3.61
N LEU A 112 -11.23 1.36 4.32
CA LEU A 112 -10.81 1.27 5.71
C LEU A 112 -11.99 0.92 6.62
N LYS A 113 -11.74 0.01 7.55
CA LYS A 113 -12.70 -0.41 8.56
C LYS A 113 -12.18 -0.06 9.94
N LYS A 114 -13.10 0.06 10.90
CA LYS A 114 -12.73 0.33 12.28
C LYS A 114 -11.77 -0.75 12.79
N GLY A 115 -10.66 -0.31 13.37
CA GLY A 115 -9.63 -1.21 13.86
C GLY A 115 -8.53 -1.54 12.87
N ASP A 116 -8.66 -1.12 11.61
CA ASP A 116 -7.61 -1.32 10.61
C ASP A 116 -6.41 -0.40 10.89
N TYR A 117 -5.25 -0.81 10.40
CA TYR A 117 -3.99 -0.08 10.57
C TYR A 117 -3.53 0.49 9.23
N VAL A 118 -2.99 1.71 9.25
CA VAL A 118 -2.39 2.36 8.07
C VAL A 118 -1.00 2.88 8.44
N VAL A 119 -0.01 2.53 7.62
CA VAL A 119 1.37 2.99 7.77
C VAL A 119 1.82 3.63 6.47
N PHE A 120 2.41 4.81 6.54
CA PHE A 120 2.95 5.52 5.38
C PHE A 120 4.46 5.32 5.33
N GLU A 121 4.93 4.62 4.28
CA GLU A 121 6.34 4.40 4.00
C GLU A 121 6.87 5.32 2.90
N SER A 122 6.02 6.20 2.37
CA SER A 122 6.42 7.17 1.36
C SER A 122 7.30 8.25 1.97
N THR A 123 8.27 8.75 1.19
CA THR A 123 9.10 9.87 1.60
C THR A 123 8.27 11.15 1.48
N VAL A 124 7.79 11.65 2.61
CA VAL A 124 7.00 12.89 2.68
C VAL A 124 7.63 13.82 3.70
N TYR A 125 7.26 15.12 3.64
CA TYR A 125 7.75 16.07 4.62
C TYR A 125 7.14 15.78 6.01
N PRO A 126 7.81 16.18 7.11
CA PRO A 126 7.25 16.00 8.46
C PRO A 126 5.86 16.62 8.58
N GLY A 127 4.93 15.87 9.19
CA GLY A 127 3.55 16.31 9.36
C GLY A 127 2.62 16.03 8.19
N CYS A 128 3.14 15.60 7.03
CA CYS A 128 2.30 15.31 5.86
C CYS A 128 1.19 14.32 6.17
N THR A 129 1.50 13.26 6.94
CA THR A 129 0.51 12.25 7.30
C THR A 129 -0.65 12.87 8.07
N GLU A 130 -0.37 13.71 9.07
CA GLU A 130 -1.41 14.36 9.87
C GLU A 130 -2.11 15.50 9.12
N GLU A 131 -1.37 16.28 8.35
CA GLU A 131 -1.89 17.48 7.71
C GLU A 131 -2.66 17.22 6.41
N ASP A 132 -2.21 16.24 5.61
CA ASP A 132 -2.76 16.01 4.27
C ASP A 132 -3.45 14.66 4.13
N CYS A 133 -2.90 13.60 4.70
CA CYS A 133 -3.37 12.22 4.47
C CYS A 133 -4.48 11.81 5.43
N VAL A 134 -4.30 12.04 6.72
CA VAL A 134 -5.29 11.64 7.74
C VAL A 134 -6.63 12.34 7.53
N PRO A 135 -6.68 13.67 7.26
CA PRO A 135 -7.96 14.33 7.00
C PRO A 135 -8.72 13.74 5.81
N ILE A 136 -8.02 13.35 4.74
CA ILE A 136 -8.64 12.73 3.57
C ILE A 136 -9.25 11.38 3.95
N ILE A 137 -8.50 10.56 4.68
CA ILE A 137 -8.97 9.24 5.12
C ILE A 137 -10.17 9.37 6.03
N GLU A 138 -10.12 10.27 7.00
CA GLU A 138 -11.23 10.51 7.94
C GLU A 138 -12.49 10.97 7.22
N LYS A 139 -12.35 11.88 6.26
CA LYS A 139 -13.48 12.42 5.50
C LYS A 139 -14.19 11.33 4.69
N ILE A 140 -13.45 10.48 4.03
CA ILE A 140 -14.00 9.46 3.13
C ILE A 140 -14.49 8.25 3.92
N SER A 141 -13.72 7.77 4.89
CA SER A 141 -14.06 6.57 5.68
C SER A 141 -15.10 6.83 6.76
N GLY A 142 -15.20 8.07 7.25
CA GLY A 142 -16.02 8.40 8.41
C GLY A 142 -15.40 7.99 9.75
N LEU A 143 -14.17 7.48 9.74
CA LEU A 143 -13.44 7.05 10.94
C LEU A 143 -12.48 8.15 11.40
N LYS A 144 -12.13 8.12 12.67
CA LYS A 144 -11.11 9.01 13.24
C LYS A 144 -9.80 8.26 13.40
N ARG A 145 -8.69 9.00 13.45
CA ARG A 145 -7.35 8.42 13.54
C ARG A 145 -7.21 7.37 14.65
N SER A 146 -7.82 7.61 15.80
CA SER A 146 -7.77 6.67 16.93
C SER A 146 -8.49 5.35 16.63
N GLU A 147 -9.40 5.34 15.65
CA GLU A 147 -10.14 4.16 15.21
C GLU A 147 -9.43 3.42 14.10
N GLU A 148 -8.64 4.15 13.28
CA GLU A 148 -7.94 3.59 12.13
C GLU A 148 -6.49 3.20 12.42
N HIS A 149 -5.88 3.71 13.46
CA HIS A 149 -4.49 3.44 13.89
C HIS A 149 -3.46 3.68 12.77
N THR A 150 -2.79 4.79 12.80
CA THR A 150 -1.71 5.14 11.85
C THR A 150 -0.35 5.11 12.53
#